data_e441a69c854a8d455471ccec3536f8a9
#
_entry.id   e441a69c854a8d455471ccec3536f8a9
#
_cell.length_a   1.000
_cell.length_b   1.000
_cell.length_c   1.000
_cell.angle_alpha   90.00
_cell.angle_beta   90.00
_cell.angle_gamma   90.00
#
_symmetry.space_group_name_H-M   'P 1'
#
loop_
_entity.id
_entity.type
_entity.pdbx_description
1 polymer ?
#
loop_
_entity_poly.entity_id
_entity_poly.type
_entity_poly.pdbx_seq_one_letter_code
_entity_poly.pdbx_strand_id
1 'polypeptide(L)'
;DWSSDVCSSDLMIINTSRGGLVDSQAAIEALKTQKIGALGMDVYENERDLFFEDKSNDVIQDDVFRRLSACHNVLFTGHQAFLTAEALISISETTLGNLKQLEKGEACPNELV
;
A
#
# COMPACT_ATOMS: atom_id res chain seq x y z
N ASP A 1 26.14 3.62 5.57
CA ASP A 1 24.91 4.38 5.48
C ASP A 1 24.39 4.67 6.88
N TRP A 2 24.26 5.96 7.20
CA TRP A 2 23.83 6.38 8.51
C TRP A 2 22.40 5.89 8.87
N SER A 3 21.53 5.72 7.89
CA SER A 3 20.18 5.21 8.13
C SER A 3 20.17 3.79 8.68
N SER A 4 21.15 2.97 8.30
CA SER A 4 21.30 1.62 8.84
C SER A 4 21.72 1.64 10.32
N ASP A 5 22.51 2.64 10.70
CA ASP A 5 22.99 2.78 12.08
C ASP A 5 21.91 3.33 13.00
N VAL A 6 20.96 4.09 12.45
CA VAL A 6 19.85 4.71 13.20
C VAL A 6 18.66 3.75 13.36
N CYS A 7 18.44 2.88 12.37
CA CYS A 7 17.35 1.90 12.43
C CYS A 7 17.66 0.85 13.48
N SER A 8 16.78 0.73 14.47
CA SER A 8 16.90 -0.26 15.52
C SER A 8 15.79 -1.31 15.40
N SER A 9 15.93 -2.38 16.16
CA SER A 9 14.97 -3.49 16.16
C SER A 9 13.55 -3.10 16.58
N ASP A 10 13.36 -1.94 17.15
CA ASP A 10 12.04 -1.42 17.53
C ASP A 10 11.44 -0.46 16.49
N LEU A 11 12.17 -0.12 15.43
CA LEU A 11 11.66 0.73 14.38
C LEU A 11 10.61 0.00 13.55
N MET A 12 9.48 0.65 13.30
CA MET A 12 8.43 0.15 12.43
C MET A 12 8.41 0.95 11.13
N ILE A 13 8.33 0.24 10.00
CA ILE A 13 8.12 0.85 8.69
C ILE A 13 6.69 0.64 8.28
N ILE A 14 6.01 1.71 7.84
CA ILE A 14 4.65 1.64 7.32
C ILE A 14 4.62 2.26 5.93
N ASN A 15 4.17 1.50 4.94
CA ASN A 15 4.04 1.96 3.55
C ASN A 15 2.58 1.91 3.10
N THR A 16 1.97 3.07 2.96
CA THR A 16 0.61 3.24 2.43
C THR A 16 0.60 3.98 1.10
N SER A 17 1.74 4.13 0.46
CA SER A 17 1.91 4.92 -0.75
C SER A 17 1.96 4.05 -2.01
N ARG A 18 3.11 3.50 -2.32
CA ARG A 18 3.29 2.63 -3.49
C ARG A 18 4.22 1.47 -3.15
N GLY A 19 3.90 0.29 -3.69
CA GLY A 19 4.67 -0.91 -3.42
C GLY A 19 6.14 -0.82 -3.81
N GLY A 20 6.43 -0.16 -4.92
CA GLY A 20 7.80 0.00 -5.41
C GLY A 20 8.72 0.86 -4.55
N LEU A 21 8.20 1.52 -3.51
CA LEU A 21 9.01 2.30 -2.58
C LEU A 21 9.76 1.43 -1.57
N VAL A 22 9.32 0.19 -1.38
CA VAL A 22 9.95 -0.76 -0.47
C VAL A 22 10.37 -2.00 -1.26
N ASP A 23 11.65 -2.31 -1.22
CA ASP A 23 12.18 -3.56 -1.76
C ASP A 23 11.81 -4.69 -0.80
N SER A 24 10.91 -5.57 -1.23
CA SER A 24 10.35 -6.63 -0.38
C SER A 24 11.41 -7.65 0.04
N GLN A 25 12.37 -7.98 -0.82
CA GLN A 25 13.46 -8.88 -0.46
C GLN A 25 14.36 -8.26 0.61
N ALA A 26 14.69 -6.99 0.45
CA ALA A 26 15.49 -6.25 1.44
C ALA A 26 14.73 -6.14 2.77
N ALA A 27 13.40 -5.97 2.72
CA ALA A 27 12.56 -5.93 3.91
C ALA A 27 12.60 -7.27 4.67
N ILE A 28 12.55 -8.40 3.97
CA ILE A 28 12.68 -9.73 4.59
C ILE A 28 14.02 -9.84 5.32
N GLU A 29 15.11 -9.45 4.68
CA GLU A 29 16.44 -9.50 5.29
C GLU A 29 16.55 -8.57 6.50
N ALA A 30 15.97 -7.39 6.43
CA ALA A 30 15.96 -6.44 7.54
C ALA A 30 15.16 -6.97 8.74
N LEU A 31 14.05 -7.66 8.49
CA LEU A 31 13.27 -8.32 9.54
C LEU A 31 14.04 -9.50 10.17
N LYS A 32 14.68 -10.33 9.35
CA LYS A 32 15.48 -11.46 9.82
C LYS A 32 16.66 -11.03 10.68
N THR A 33 17.34 -9.98 10.28
CA THR A 33 18.53 -9.47 10.98
C THR A 33 18.17 -8.49 12.09
N GLN A 34 16.88 -8.25 12.32
CA GLN A 34 16.37 -7.35 13.36
C GLN A 34 16.80 -5.89 13.18
N LYS A 35 17.09 -5.47 11.95
CA LYS A 35 17.34 -4.06 11.64
C LYS A 35 16.06 -3.23 11.74
N ILE A 36 14.91 -3.85 11.45
CA ILE A 36 13.59 -3.27 11.71
C ILE A 36 12.79 -4.25 12.57
N GLY A 37 11.92 -3.69 13.39
CA GLY A 37 11.11 -4.48 14.32
C GLY A 37 9.79 -4.93 13.74
N ALA A 38 9.21 -4.16 12.81
CA ALA A 38 7.91 -4.46 12.23
C ALA A 38 7.73 -3.78 10.88
N LEU A 39 6.81 -4.31 10.08
CA LEU A 39 6.48 -3.79 8.76
C LEU A 39 4.97 -3.79 8.57
N GLY A 40 4.40 -2.65 8.22
CA GLY A 40 3.01 -2.53 7.80
C GLY A 40 2.96 -2.10 6.34
N MET A 41 2.25 -2.85 5.50
CA MET A 41 2.14 -2.57 4.08
C MET A 41 0.68 -2.63 3.62
N ASP A 42 0.19 -1.52 3.12
CA ASP A 42 -1.10 -1.45 2.42
C ASP A 42 -0.94 -1.69 0.92
N VAL A 43 0.27 -1.58 0.43
CA VAL A 43 0.65 -1.67 -0.99
C VAL A 43 1.77 -2.69 -1.17
N TYR A 44 1.85 -3.29 -2.35
CA TYR A 44 2.85 -4.29 -2.65
C TYR A 44 3.27 -4.18 -4.12
N GLU A 45 4.53 -4.51 -4.42
CA GLU A 45 5.09 -4.39 -5.78
C GLU A 45 4.27 -5.14 -6.83
N ASN A 46 3.82 -6.33 -6.51
CA ASN A 46 3.03 -7.21 -7.39
C ASN A 46 1.57 -7.34 -6.92
N GLU A 47 1.02 -6.29 -6.38
CA GLU A 47 -0.32 -6.31 -5.76
C GLU A 47 -1.46 -6.61 -6.72
N ARG A 48 -1.25 -6.35 -8.02
CA ARG A 48 -2.30 -6.47 -9.03
C ARG A 48 -2.97 -7.83 -9.04
N ASP A 49 -2.18 -8.89 -8.94
CA ASP A 49 -2.67 -10.26 -8.98
C ASP A 49 -3.10 -10.79 -7.61
N LEU A 50 -2.84 -10.04 -6.53
CA LEU A 50 -3.10 -10.49 -5.17
C LEU A 50 -4.28 -9.77 -4.52
N PHE A 51 -4.39 -8.44 -4.70
CA PHE A 51 -5.34 -7.61 -3.95
C PHE A 51 -6.63 -7.31 -4.70
N PHE A 52 -6.61 -7.37 -6.02
CA PHE A 52 -7.73 -6.95 -6.86
C PHE A 52 -8.52 -8.12 -7.46
N GLU A 53 -8.19 -9.33 -7.09
CA GLU A 53 -8.90 -10.55 -7.48
C GLU A 53 -9.15 -11.42 -6.26
N ASP A 54 -10.25 -12.17 -6.28
CA ASP A 54 -10.54 -13.14 -5.21
C ASP A 54 -9.68 -14.39 -5.40
N LYS A 55 -8.71 -14.53 -4.53
CA LYS A 55 -7.79 -15.68 -4.49
C LYS A 55 -8.03 -16.58 -3.27
N SER A 56 -9.19 -16.47 -2.64
CA SER A 56 -9.45 -17.18 -1.38
C SER A 56 -9.36 -18.70 -1.49
N ASN A 57 -9.58 -19.24 -2.69
CA ASN A 57 -9.50 -20.69 -2.95
C ASN A 57 -8.21 -21.09 -3.68
N ASP A 58 -7.32 -20.16 -3.94
CA ASP A 58 -6.10 -20.40 -4.71
C ASP A 58 -4.87 -20.40 -3.81
N VAL A 59 -3.86 -21.16 -4.20
CA VAL A 59 -2.54 -21.06 -3.57
C VAL A 59 -1.81 -19.86 -4.15
N ILE A 60 -1.40 -18.93 -3.27
CA ILE A 60 -0.66 -17.75 -3.67
C ILE A 60 0.72 -18.18 -4.18
N GLN A 61 1.04 -17.81 -5.43
CA GLN A 61 2.29 -18.22 -6.08
C GLN A 61 3.46 -17.26 -5.80
N ASP A 62 3.20 -16.06 -5.30
CA ASP A 62 4.25 -15.10 -4.96
C ASP A 62 4.95 -15.52 -3.67
N ASP A 63 6.14 -16.08 -3.80
CA ASP A 63 6.91 -16.59 -2.65
C ASP A 63 7.38 -15.47 -1.73
N VAL A 64 7.70 -14.30 -2.27
CA VAL A 64 8.12 -13.13 -1.48
C VAL A 64 6.96 -12.67 -0.59
N PHE A 65 5.78 -12.54 -1.17
CA PHE A 65 4.57 -12.18 -0.43
C PHE A 65 4.26 -13.21 0.67
N ARG A 66 4.35 -14.50 0.34
CA ARG A 66 4.10 -15.58 1.30
C ARG A 66 5.09 -15.55 2.46
N ARG A 67 6.37 -15.30 2.18
CA ARG A 67 7.40 -15.19 3.22
C ARG A 67 7.16 -14.01 4.15
N LEU A 68 6.82 -12.85 3.60
CA LEU A 68 6.47 -11.67 4.39
C LEU A 68 5.21 -11.91 5.22
N SER A 69 4.19 -12.51 4.63
CA SER A 69 2.92 -12.79 5.33
C SER A 69 3.07 -13.78 6.47
N ALA A 70 4.08 -14.64 6.40
CA ALA A 70 4.38 -15.60 7.47
C ALA A 70 5.06 -14.97 8.68
N CYS A 71 5.61 -13.77 8.56
CA CYS A 71 6.26 -13.08 9.67
C CYS A 71 5.20 -12.53 10.63
N HIS A 72 5.36 -12.83 11.94
CA HIS A 72 4.40 -12.37 12.96
C HIS A 72 4.38 -10.86 13.15
N ASN A 73 5.44 -10.17 12.76
CA ASN A 73 5.60 -8.73 12.89
C ASN A 73 5.40 -7.98 11.56
N VAL A 74 4.69 -8.59 10.62
CA VAL A 74 4.31 -8.00 9.34
C VAL A 74 2.78 -7.99 9.23
N LEU A 75 2.24 -6.83 8.86
CA LEU A 75 0.83 -6.67 8.59
C LEU A 75 0.64 -6.20 7.15
N PHE A 76 -0.20 -6.93 6.41
CA PHE A 76 -0.65 -6.51 5.10
C PHE A 76 -2.12 -6.12 5.15
N THR A 77 -2.44 -5.03 4.46
CA THR A 77 -3.82 -4.67 4.10
C THR A 77 -3.90 -4.57 2.57
N GLY A 78 -5.08 -4.74 2.01
CA GLY A 78 -5.24 -4.92 0.57
C GLY A 78 -5.42 -3.61 -0.21
N HIS A 79 -4.49 -2.69 -0.12
CA HIS A 79 -4.53 -1.38 -0.78
C HIS A 79 -5.82 -0.61 -0.40
N GLN A 80 -6.08 -0.53 0.88
CA GLN A 80 -7.33 -0.01 1.42
C GLN A 80 -7.16 1.17 2.38
N ALA A 81 -5.99 1.80 2.40
CA ALA A 81 -5.74 2.95 3.28
C ALA A 81 -6.69 4.12 3.00
N PHE A 82 -7.25 4.20 1.78
CA PHE A 82 -8.26 5.19 1.41
C PHE A 82 -9.63 4.94 2.07
N LEU A 83 -9.86 3.76 2.65
CA LEU A 83 -11.18 3.36 3.17
C LEU A 83 -11.43 3.98 4.54
N THR A 84 -11.59 5.29 4.55
CA THR A 84 -12.00 6.08 5.72
C THR A 84 -13.23 6.90 5.33
N ALA A 85 -14.04 7.27 6.32
CA ALA A 85 -15.24 8.08 6.07
C ALA A 85 -14.88 9.40 5.38
N GLU A 86 -13.82 10.05 5.85
CA GLU A 86 -13.35 11.33 5.33
C GLU A 86 -12.87 11.22 3.88
N ALA A 87 -12.08 10.20 3.57
CA ALA A 87 -11.57 9.98 2.23
C ALA A 87 -12.70 9.65 1.25
N LEU A 88 -13.65 8.81 1.63
CA LEU A 88 -14.80 8.45 0.80
C LEU A 88 -15.68 9.66 0.50
N ILE A 89 -15.93 10.50 1.50
CA ILE A 89 -16.68 11.75 1.31
C ILE A 89 -15.94 12.66 0.33
N SER A 90 -14.64 12.88 0.52
CA SER A 90 -13.84 13.73 -0.35
C SER A 90 -13.81 13.23 -1.80
N ILE A 91 -13.62 11.92 -2.01
CA ILE A 91 -13.64 11.29 -3.33
C ILE A 91 -15.00 11.49 -3.99
N SER A 92 -16.09 11.24 -3.25
CA SER A 92 -17.46 11.36 -3.76
C SER A 92 -17.79 12.81 -4.14
N GLU A 93 -17.45 13.75 -3.30
CA GLU A 93 -17.69 15.19 -3.56
C GLU A 93 -16.90 15.67 -4.77
N THR A 94 -15.65 15.29 -4.90
CA THR A 94 -14.81 15.65 -6.05
C THR A 94 -15.38 15.05 -7.34
N THR A 95 -15.76 13.79 -7.33
CA THR A 95 -16.32 13.11 -8.50
C THR A 95 -17.62 13.74 -8.94
N LEU A 96 -18.55 13.99 -8.01
CA LEU A 96 -19.83 14.63 -8.32
C LEU A 96 -19.64 16.06 -8.79
N GLY A 97 -18.71 16.80 -8.20
CA GLY A 97 -18.38 18.16 -8.62
C GLY A 97 -17.85 18.19 -10.05
N ASN A 98 -16.96 17.28 -10.41
CA ASN A 98 -16.43 17.15 -11.77
C ASN A 98 -17.54 16.85 -12.78
N LEU A 99 -18.44 15.93 -12.46
CA LEU A 99 -19.58 15.58 -13.32
C LEU A 99 -20.52 16.77 -13.53
N LYS A 100 -20.81 17.52 -12.48
CA LYS A 100 -21.66 18.73 -12.58
C LYS A 100 -21.03 19.78 -13.46
N GLN A 101 -19.73 20.02 -13.34
CA GLN A 101 -19.01 20.96 -14.19
C GLN A 101 -19.04 20.54 -15.66
N LEU A 102 -18.83 19.25 -15.92
CA LEU A 102 -18.88 18.70 -17.27
C LEU A 102 -20.28 18.84 -17.87
N GLU A 103 -21.34 18.55 -17.10
CA GLU A 103 -22.75 18.70 -17.55
C GLU A 103 -23.09 20.11 -17.92
N LYS A 104 -22.60 21.10 -17.17
CA LYS A 104 -22.82 22.51 -17.42
C LYS A 104 -21.94 23.08 -18.54
N GLY A 105 -20.98 22.31 -19.05
CA GLY A 105 -20.01 22.78 -20.02
C GLY A 105 -18.96 23.73 -19.44
N GLU A 106 -18.79 23.74 -18.13
CA GLU A 106 -17.81 24.59 -17.44
C GLU A 106 -16.42 23.92 -17.46
N ALA A 107 -15.38 24.75 -17.35
CA ALA A 107 -14.01 24.23 -17.22
C ALA A 107 -13.84 23.47 -15.89
N CYS A 108 -13.29 22.26 -15.96
CA CYS A 108 -13.02 21.45 -14.79
C CYS A 108 -11.52 21.51 -14.45
N PRO A 109 -11.13 21.99 -13.25
CA PRO A 109 -9.71 22.07 -12.88
C PRO A 109 -9.03 20.71 -12.77
N ASN A 110 -9.79 19.62 -12.66
CA ASN A 110 -9.28 18.26 -12.55
C ASN A 110 -9.26 17.53 -13.91
N GLU A 111 -9.51 18.23 -15.00
CA GLU A 111 -9.51 17.65 -16.34
C GLU A 111 -8.10 17.21 -16.74
N LEU A 112 -7.99 15.96 -17.20
CA LEU A 112 -6.74 15.43 -17.76
C LEU A 112 -6.71 15.74 -19.26
N VAL A 113 -5.78 16.55 -19.68
CA VAL A 113 -5.65 16.97 -21.08
C VAL A 113 -4.43 16.34 -21.73
#